data_273f2a3838b4756a11240ef1d9f8f2e7
#
_entry.id   273f2a3838b4756a11240ef1d9f8f2e7
#
_cell.length_a   1.000
_cell.length_b   1.000
_cell.length_c   1.000
_cell.angle_alpha   90.00
_cell.angle_beta   90.00
_cell.angle_gamma   90.00
#
_symmetry.space_group_name_H-M   'P 1'
#
loop_
_entity.id
_entity.type
_entity.pdbx_description
1 polymer ?
#
loop_
_entity_poly.entity_id
_entity_poly.type
_entity_poly.pdbx_seq_one_letter_code
_entity_poly.pdbx_strand_id
1 'polypeptide(L)'
;MGSLNYGYASVGGWRRISPKLYNQIPESDVRKGWFLDDTGVSVNLPAAAQAYITKKGAPVYTQVKYGPMNDEWGSNNNATDVILMRVEEMYLIKAEAQAMNNDVSGGVNTLNSFVNTYRDPSYKCTATTGEAVQEAVWHQRRIEFWGEGLAYFDIMRLNKGVNRLGCGFPKTAVFNIAAGDPVQIYSIPNKEVQYNPLLENNPLVSAPTPI
;
A
#
# COMPACT_ATOMS: atom_id res chain seq x y z
N MET A 1 -11.71 -2.33 2.98
CA MET A 1 -10.55 -2.28 3.91
C MET A 1 -11.06 -2.25 5.32
N GLY A 2 -10.47 -3.00 6.23
CA GLY A 2 -10.91 -3.02 7.60
C GLY A 2 -10.42 -1.81 8.35
N SER A 3 -11.33 -0.98 8.83
CA SER A 3 -11.01 -0.09 9.93
C SER A 3 -10.67 -0.94 11.17
N LEU A 4 -10.00 -0.35 12.15
CA LEU A 4 -9.76 -0.98 13.46
C LEU A 4 -11.05 -1.08 14.30
N ASN A 5 -12.22 -1.07 13.66
CA ASN A 5 -13.52 -1.20 14.30
C ASN A 5 -13.76 -2.63 14.80
N TYR A 6 -14.74 -2.75 15.66
CA TYR A 6 -15.12 -3.98 16.36
C TYR A 6 -15.14 -5.23 15.47
N GLY A 7 -15.70 -5.15 14.26
CA GLY A 7 -15.82 -6.29 13.37
C GLY A 7 -14.49 -6.93 12.99
N TYR A 8 -13.47 -6.14 12.71
CA TYR A 8 -12.16 -6.67 12.30
C TYR A 8 -11.26 -7.02 13.47
N ALA A 9 -11.27 -6.20 14.52
CA ALA A 9 -10.49 -6.48 15.71
C ALA A 9 -11.03 -7.72 16.46
N SER A 10 -12.34 -7.92 16.47
CA SER A 10 -12.97 -9.05 17.17
C SER A 10 -12.72 -10.40 16.50
N VAL A 11 -12.52 -10.43 15.18
CA VAL A 11 -12.24 -11.66 14.42
C VAL A 11 -10.75 -11.84 14.07
N GLY A 12 -9.87 -10.99 14.61
CA GLY A 12 -8.43 -11.06 14.32
C GLY A 12 -8.06 -10.72 12.87
N GLY A 13 -8.93 -10.02 12.16
CA GLY A 13 -8.75 -9.64 10.74
C GLY A 13 -7.79 -8.47 10.54
N TRP A 14 -6.70 -8.40 11.30
CA TRP A 14 -5.71 -7.34 11.24
C TRP A 14 -5.05 -7.22 9.87
N ARG A 15 -4.90 -5.98 9.39
CA ARG A 15 -4.13 -5.69 8.16
C ARG A 15 -2.80 -5.07 8.54
N ARG A 16 -1.72 -5.62 8.04
CA ARG A 16 -0.36 -5.23 8.38
C ARG A 16 0.42 -4.79 7.16
N ILE A 17 1.26 -3.78 7.33
CA ILE A 17 2.27 -3.47 6.32
C ILE A 17 3.36 -4.55 6.34
N SER A 18 3.98 -4.78 5.19
CA SER A 18 5.17 -5.62 5.12
C SER A 18 6.30 -5.01 5.96
N PRO A 19 6.99 -5.78 6.83
CA PRO A 19 8.16 -5.30 7.55
C PRO A 19 9.22 -4.68 6.63
N LYS A 20 9.41 -5.24 5.43
CA LYS A 20 10.34 -4.67 4.44
C LYS A 20 9.95 -3.27 4.00
N LEU A 21 8.67 -2.99 3.78
CA LEU A 21 8.23 -1.65 3.39
C LEU A 21 8.25 -0.72 4.59
N TYR A 22 7.82 -1.18 5.76
CA TYR A 22 7.86 -0.41 7.00
C TYR A 22 9.27 0.09 7.34
N ASN A 23 10.27 -0.78 7.24
CA ASN A 23 11.67 -0.45 7.53
C ASN A 23 12.30 0.51 6.49
N GLN A 24 11.66 0.72 5.35
CA GLN A 24 12.06 1.72 4.36
C GLN A 24 11.47 3.11 4.64
N ILE A 25 10.54 3.23 5.59
CA ILE A 25 9.97 4.52 5.99
C ILE A 25 10.89 5.13 7.04
N PRO A 26 11.49 6.32 6.80
CA PRO A 26 12.33 7.00 7.79
C PRO A 26 11.58 7.34 9.09
N GLU A 27 12.30 7.48 10.19
CA GLU A 27 11.71 7.90 11.47
C GLU A 27 11.15 9.33 11.42
N SER A 28 11.68 10.17 10.54
CA SER A 28 11.21 11.54 10.29
C SER A 28 9.92 11.61 9.46
N ASP A 29 9.52 10.50 8.82
CA ASP A 29 8.32 10.44 7.98
C ASP A 29 7.08 10.16 8.85
N VAL A 30 6.13 11.10 8.84
CA VAL A 30 4.88 10.99 9.63
C VAL A 30 4.06 9.73 9.31
N ARG A 31 4.22 9.17 8.12
CA ARG A 31 3.53 7.95 7.67
C ARG A 31 4.00 6.69 8.39
N LYS A 32 5.18 6.72 9.02
CA LYS A 32 5.63 5.60 9.86
C LYS A 32 4.65 5.35 11.01
N GLY A 33 4.11 6.41 11.59
CA GLY A 33 3.07 6.33 12.61
C GLY A 33 1.69 5.86 12.11
N TRP A 34 1.50 5.59 10.81
CA TRP A 34 0.29 4.94 10.29
C TRP A 34 0.23 3.44 10.59
N PHE A 35 1.26 2.91 11.19
CA PHE A 35 1.40 1.50 11.54
C PHE A 35 1.93 1.37 12.95
N LEU A 36 1.58 0.26 13.63
CA LEU A 36 2.28 -0.13 14.84
C LEU A 36 3.73 -0.46 14.50
N ASP A 37 4.64 -0.06 15.39
CA ASP A 37 6.04 -0.44 15.29
C ASP A 37 6.29 -1.91 15.69
N ASP A 38 7.55 -2.30 15.84
CA ASP A 38 7.98 -3.64 16.26
C ASP A 38 7.72 -3.92 17.76
N THR A 39 7.34 -2.89 18.53
CA THR A 39 6.90 -3.02 19.93
C THR A 39 5.36 -3.05 20.06
N GLY A 40 4.64 -2.83 18.97
CA GLY A 40 3.18 -2.78 18.94
C GLY A 40 2.58 -1.42 19.31
N VAL A 41 3.36 -0.35 19.17
CA VAL A 41 2.95 1.03 19.49
C VAL A 41 2.92 1.91 18.24
N SER A 42 2.06 2.91 18.21
CA SER A 42 2.10 3.98 17.21
C SER A 42 1.94 5.35 17.87
N VAL A 43 2.79 6.29 17.44
CA VAL A 43 2.75 7.70 17.88
C VAL A 43 1.45 8.42 17.48
N ASN A 44 0.73 7.90 16.51
CA ASN A 44 -0.53 8.49 16.02
C ASN A 44 -1.76 8.02 16.80
N LEU A 45 -1.60 7.08 17.72
CA LEU A 45 -2.73 6.59 18.51
C LEU A 45 -2.87 7.32 19.83
N PRO A 46 -4.06 7.82 20.18
CA PRO A 46 -4.38 8.21 21.55
C PRO A 46 -4.19 7.04 22.52
N ALA A 47 -3.86 7.31 23.77
CA ALA A 47 -3.59 6.29 24.79
C ALA A 47 -4.75 5.26 24.94
N ALA A 48 -5.99 5.73 24.87
CA ALA A 48 -7.17 4.87 24.97
C ALA A 48 -7.27 3.90 23.77
N ALA A 49 -6.96 4.38 22.55
CA ALA A 49 -6.94 3.57 21.36
C ALA A 49 -5.80 2.54 21.40
N GLN A 50 -4.61 2.97 21.83
CA GLN A 50 -3.47 2.07 22.02
C GLN A 50 -3.81 0.96 23.02
N ALA A 51 -4.41 1.30 24.16
CA ALA A 51 -4.84 0.31 25.16
C ALA A 51 -5.88 -0.67 24.60
N TYR A 52 -6.84 -0.17 23.79
CA TYR A 52 -7.85 -1.00 23.14
C TYR A 52 -7.24 -2.02 22.18
N ILE A 53 -6.38 -1.58 21.23
CA ILE A 53 -5.80 -2.48 20.23
C ILE A 53 -4.82 -3.47 20.86
N THR A 54 -4.06 -3.06 21.89
CA THR A 54 -3.20 -3.95 22.67
C THR A 54 -4.00 -5.04 23.36
N LYS A 55 -5.11 -4.66 24.04
CA LYS A 55 -6.04 -5.62 24.68
C LYS A 55 -6.63 -6.62 23.66
N LYS A 56 -6.83 -6.20 22.42
CA LYS A 56 -7.34 -7.06 21.33
C LYS A 56 -6.26 -7.92 20.67
N GLY A 57 -5.01 -7.81 21.09
CA GLY A 57 -3.90 -8.59 20.55
C GLY A 57 -3.51 -8.21 19.13
N ALA A 58 -3.59 -6.93 18.78
CA ALA A 58 -3.14 -6.46 17.47
C ALA A 58 -1.65 -6.78 17.29
N PRO A 59 -1.27 -7.49 16.22
CA PRO A 59 0.13 -7.80 15.97
C PRO A 59 0.91 -6.56 15.53
N VAL A 60 2.23 -6.57 15.70
CA VAL A 60 3.14 -5.54 15.19
C VAL A 60 2.91 -5.25 13.71
N TYR A 61 3.20 -4.04 13.28
CA TYR A 61 2.98 -3.53 11.92
C TYR A 61 1.50 -3.44 11.48
N THR A 62 0.56 -3.63 12.40
CA THR A 62 -0.87 -3.40 12.12
C THR A 62 -1.11 -1.95 11.73
N GLN A 63 -1.90 -1.73 10.69
CA GLN A 63 -2.26 -0.40 10.25
C GLN A 63 -3.17 0.32 11.26
N VAL A 64 -2.91 1.59 11.48
CA VAL A 64 -3.73 2.52 12.26
C VAL A 64 -4.13 3.76 11.44
N LYS A 65 -3.83 3.74 10.15
CA LYS A 65 -4.15 4.80 9.18
C LYS A 65 -5.66 5.04 9.07
N TYR A 66 -6.45 3.99 9.20
CA TYR A 66 -7.91 4.03 9.10
C TYR A 66 -8.53 3.82 10.47
N GLY A 67 -8.63 4.89 11.23
CA GLY A 67 -9.30 4.91 12.53
C GLY A 67 -10.83 4.89 12.39
N PRO A 68 -11.54 4.62 13.48
CA PRO A 68 -12.99 4.76 13.53
C PRO A 68 -13.42 6.23 13.54
N MET A 69 -14.63 6.50 13.08
CA MET A 69 -15.23 7.83 13.17
C MET A 69 -15.38 8.24 14.64
N ASN A 70 -15.08 9.51 14.94
CA ASN A 70 -15.15 10.11 16.28
C ASN A 70 -14.29 9.40 17.35
N ASP A 71 -13.25 8.68 16.95
CA ASP A 71 -12.41 7.87 17.85
C ASP A 71 -13.20 6.85 18.70
N GLU A 72 -14.34 6.38 18.21
CA GLU A 72 -15.19 5.38 18.87
C GLU A 72 -14.63 3.97 18.72
N TRP A 73 -13.46 3.72 19.32
CA TRP A 73 -12.78 2.45 19.28
C TRP A 73 -13.63 1.31 19.87
N GLY A 74 -13.79 0.26 19.07
CA GLY A 74 -14.62 -0.90 19.47
C GLY A 74 -16.10 -0.75 19.17
N SER A 75 -16.52 0.33 18.53
CA SER A 75 -17.88 0.48 18.00
C SER A 75 -18.17 -0.59 16.94
N ASN A 76 -19.40 -1.09 16.91
CA ASN A 76 -19.86 -2.08 15.94
C ASN A 76 -20.56 -1.46 14.71
N ASN A 77 -20.66 -0.15 14.65
CA ASN A 77 -21.32 0.53 13.54
C ASN A 77 -20.45 0.65 12.27
N ASN A 78 -19.14 0.39 12.38
CA ASN A 78 -18.17 0.48 11.29
C ASN A 78 -18.23 1.81 10.50
N ALA A 79 -18.65 2.88 11.15
CA ALA A 79 -18.72 4.20 10.54
C ALA A 79 -17.31 4.72 10.27
N THR A 80 -16.95 4.77 9.00
CA THR A 80 -15.67 5.31 8.54
C THR A 80 -15.82 5.69 7.06
N ASP A 81 -15.17 6.77 6.67
CA ASP A 81 -15.18 7.20 5.28
C ASP A 81 -14.42 6.21 4.40
N VAL A 82 -14.92 6.00 3.18
CA VAL A 82 -14.23 5.25 2.13
C VAL A 82 -13.51 6.24 1.22
N ILE A 83 -12.21 6.20 1.23
CA ILE A 83 -11.38 7.04 0.37
C ILE A 83 -11.52 6.53 -1.07
N LEU A 84 -12.04 7.38 -1.95
CA LEU A 84 -12.12 7.08 -3.38
C LEU A 84 -10.95 7.69 -4.15
N MET A 85 -10.56 8.93 -3.82
CA MET A 85 -9.46 9.66 -4.44
C MET A 85 -8.95 10.71 -3.47
N ARG A 86 -7.63 10.98 -3.52
CA ARG A 86 -6.99 12.03 -2.70
C ARG A 86 -6.09 12.91 -3.57
N VAL A 87 -5.95 14.17 -3.18
CA VAL A 87 -5.11 15.14 -3.90
C VAL A 87 -3.63 14.72 -3.94
N GLU A 88 -3.16 13.97 -2.98
CA GLU A 88 -1.80 13.42 -2.93
C GLU A 88 -1.49 12.57 -4.17
N GLU A 89 -2.49 11.89 -4.71
CA GLU A 89 -2.33 11.13 -5.95
C GLU A 89 -1.99 12.05 -7.12
N MET A 90 -2.61 13.22 -7.19
CA MET A 90 -2.35 14.19 -8.25
C MET A 90 -0.92 14.73 -8.18
N TYR A 91 -0.37 14.97 -6.99
CA TYR A 91 1.04 15.37 -6.84
C TYR A 91 1.99 14.28 -7.35
N LEU A 92 1.75 13.03 -7.00
CA LEU A 92 2.61 11.92 -7.41
C LEU A 92 2.47 11.58 -8.90
N ILE A 93 1.26 11.68 -9.47
CA ILE A 93 1.03 11.57 -10.91
C ILE A 93 1.76 12.70 -11.65
N LYS A 94 1.66 13.95 -11.16
CA LYS A 94 2.33 15.09 -11.77
C LYS A 94 3.85 14.90 -11.78
N ALA A 95 4.44 14.50 -10.65
CA ALA A 95 5.88 14.29 -10.56
C ALA A 95 6.37 13.23 -11.55
N GLU A 96 5.66 12.11 -11.64
CA GLU A 96 5.97 11.03 -12.60
C GLU A 96 5.81 11.50 -14.05
N ALA A 97 4.68 12.15 -14.37
CA ALA A 97 4.40 12.62 -15.72
C ALA A 97 5.43 13.66 -16.20
N GLN A 98 5.84 14.59 -15.36
CA GLN A 98 6.89 15.56 -15.67
C GLN A 98 8.20 14.83 -16.03
N ALA A 99 8.65 13.91 -15.17
CA ALA A 99 9.90 13.18 -15.37
C ALA A 99 9.88 12.34 -16.65
N MET A 100 8.76 11.64 -16.92
CA MET A 100 8.59 10.81 -18.11
C MET A 100 8.38 11.63 -19.39
N ASN A 101 8.03 12.90 -19.28
CA ASN A 101 7.98 13.86 -20.37
C ASN A 101 9.27 14.68 -20.51
N ASN A 102 10.42 14.13 -20.12
CA ASN A 102 11.76 14.74 -20.19
C ASN A 102 11.98 15.97 -19.27
N ASP A 103 11.05 16.30 -18.38
CA ASP A 103 11.25 17.31 -17.33
C ASP A 103 11.62 16.64 -16.01
N VAL A 104 12.81 16.03 -15.99
CA VAL A 104 13.31 15.30 -14.80
C VAL A 104 13.44 16.23 -13.60
N SER A 105 13.93 17.44 -13.80
CA SER A 105 14.07 18.43 -12.71
C SER A 105 12.72 18.86 -12.14
N GLY A 106 11.71 19.09 -12.98
CA GLY A 106 10.35 19.37 -12.57
C GLY A 106 9.73 18.22 -11.77
N GLY A 107 9.92 16.98 -12.23
CA GLY A 107 9.49 15.78 -11.52
C GLY A 107 10.11 15.66 -10.12
N VAL A 108 11.43 15.82 -10.02
CA VAL A 108 12.16 15.83 -8.73
C VAL A 108 11.66 16.93 -7.81
N ASN A 109 11.50 18.16 -8.33
CA ASN A 109 11.03 19.29 -7.54
C ASN A 109 9.60 19.09 -7.03
N THR A 110 8.71 18.58 -7.86
CA THR A 110 7.32 18.27 -7.47
C THR A 110 7.28 17.20 -6.39
N LEU A 111 8.06 16.11 -6.54
CA LEU A 111 8.14 15.03 -5.56
C LEU A 111 8.72 15.52 -4.23
N ASN A 112 9.85 16.25 -4.27
CA ASN A 112 10.47 16.81 -3.06
C ASN A 112 9.52 17.77 -2.36
N SER A 113 8.89 18.70 -3.08
CA SER A 113 7.97 19.66 -2.51
C SER A 113 6.82 18.98 -1.77
N PHE A 114 6.21 17.96 -2.39
CA PHE A 114 5.13 17.19 -1.77
C PHE A 114 5.61 16.47 -0.50
N VAL A 115 6.68 15.66 -0.61
CA VAL A 115 7.12 14.82 0.51
C VAL A 115 7.68 15.66 1.65
N ASN A 116 8.50 16.68 1.38
CA ASN A 116 9.06 17.54 2.43
C ASN A 116 7.98 18.31 3.18
N THR A 117 6.98 18.83 2.46
CA THR A 117 5.96 19.67 3.10
C THR A 117 5.00 18.86 3.97
N TYR A 118 4.65 17.65 3.54
CA TYR A 118 3.51 16.95 4.12
C TYR A 118 3.86 15.61 4.78
N ARG A 119 5.06 15.07 4.57
CA ARG A 119 5.39 13.71 5.02
C ARG A 119 6.70 13.61 5.78
N ASP A 120 7.80 13.97 5.15
CA ASP A 120 9.14 13.86 5.72
C ASP A 120 9.96 15.10 5.39
N PRO A 121 10.16 16.03 6.33
CA PRO A 121 10.95 17.26 6.11
C PRO A 121 12.39 17.02 5.65
N SER A 122 12.94 15.82 5.89
CA SER A 122 14.30 15.46 5.51
C SER A 122 14.40 14.77 4.15
N TYR A 123 13.28 14.46 3.50
CA TYR A 123 13.25 13.74 2.24
C TYR A 123 13.97 14.49 1.12
N LYS A 124 14.77 13.75 0.35
CA LYS A 124 15.46 14.28 -0.81
C LYS A 124 15.56 13.23 -1.91
N CYS A 125 14.82 13.44 -2.99
CA CYS A 125 14.99 12.71 -4.23
C CYS A 125 16.22 13.24 -4.97
N THR A 126 17.17 12.36 -5.29
CA THR A 126 18.41 12.67 -6.02
C THR A 126 18.44 12.04 -7.40
N ALA A 127 17.30 11.60 -7.90
CA ALA A 127 17.18 10.97 -9.22
C ALA A 127 17.58 11.92 -10.35
N THR A 128 18.28 11.39 -11.35
CA THR A 128 18.80 12.15 -12.49
C THR A 128 18.23 11.69 -13.84
N THR A 129 17.42 10.64 -13.85
CA THR A 129 16.71 10.15 -15.04
C THR A 129 15.21 10.03 -14.78
N GLY A 130 14.40 10.02 -15.85
CA GLY A 130 12.96 9.86 -15.74
C GLY A 130 12.57 8.58 -15.03
N GLU A 131 13.20 7.46 -15.37
CA GLU A 131 12.97 6.15 -14.77
C GLU A 131 13.32 6.14 -13.27
N ALA A 132 14.41 6.80 -12.89
CA ALA A 132 14.79 6.90 -11.47
C ALA A 132 13.79 7.75 -10.66
N VAL A 133 13.23 8.80 -11.24
CA VAL A 133 12.12 9.56 -10.62
C VAL A 133 10.87 8.70 -10.53
N GLN A 134 10.52 7.96 -11.59
CA GLN A 134 9.39 7.03 -11.59
C GLN A 134 9.51 5.99 -10.46
N GLU A 135 10.71 5.40 -10.25
CA GLU A 135 10.97 4.49 -9.13
C GLU A 135 10.78 5.19 -7.77
N ALA A 136 11.29 6.41 -7.62
CA ALA A 136 11.10 7.18 -6.40
C ALA A 136 9.61 7.49 -6.13
N VAL A 137 8.87 7.88 -7.17
CA VAL A 137 7.42 8.09 -7.09
C VAL A 137 6.70 6.80 -6.72
N TRP A 138 7.02 5.67 -7.36
CA TRP A 138 6.42 4.38 -7.05
C TRP A 138 6.66 3.98 -5.60
N HIS A 139 7.88 4.18 -5.08
CA HIS A 139 8.16 3.96 -3.67
C HIS A 139 7.26 4.80 -2.76
N GLN A 140 7.13 6.11 -3.05
CA GLN A 140 6.25 7.00 -2.29
C GLN A 140 4.78 6.59 -2.40
N ARG A 141 4.30 6.18 -3.57
CA ARG A 141 2.94 5.69 -3.78
C ARG A 141 2.63 4.44 -2.95
N ARG A 142 3.56 3.49 -2.83
CA ARG A 142 3.39 2.28 -2.01
C ARG A 142 3.16 2.59 -0.53
N ILE A 143 3.79 3.63 -0.01
CA ILE A 143 3.62 4.08 1.38
C ILE A 143 2.33 4.89 1.49
N GLU A 144 2.17 5.90 0.64
CA GLU A 144 1.07 6.87 0.68
C GLU A 144 -0.29 6.20 0.52
N PHE A 145 -0.41 5.31 -0.46
CA PHE A 145 -1.66 4.64 -0.80
C PHE A 145 -1.75 3.23 -0.26
N TRP A 146 -0.98 2.94 0.79
CA TRP A 146 -1.10 1.66 1.45
C TRP A 146 -2.55 1.40 1.87
N GLY A 147 -3.09 0.26 1.43
CA GLY A 147 -4.45 -0.13 1.73
C GLY A 147 -5.55 0.52 0.87
N GLU A 148 -5.22 1.36 -0.12
CA GLU A 148 -6.19 2.05 -0.99
C GLU A 148 -6.44 1.34 -2.34
N GLY A 149 -5.83 0.17 -2.55
CA GLY A 149 -6.09 -0.64 -3.75
C GLY A 149 -5.25 -0.27 -4.98
N LEU A 150 -4.44 0.79 -4.93
CA LEU A 150 -3.71 1.29 -6.10
C LEU A 150 -2.46 0.47 -6.46
N ALA A 151 -1.90 -0.27 -5.51
CA ALA A 151 -0.64 -0.98 -5.70
C ALA A 151 -0.67 -2.01 -6.86
N TYR A 152 -1.80 -2.68 -7.07
CA TYR A 152 -1.95 -3.63 -8.17
C TYR A 152 -1.84 -2.93 -9.54
N PHE A 153 -2.51 -1.80 -9.71
CA PHE A 153 -2.44 -1.02 -10.95
C PHE A 153 -1.04 -0.49 -11.21
N ASP A 154 -0.33 -0.04 -10.16
CA ASP A 154 1.07 0.40 -10.29
C ASP A 154 1.99 -0.77 -10.69
N ILE A 155 1.81 -1.96 -10.11
CA ILE A 155 2.55 -3.18 -10.47
C ILE A 155 2.35 -3.50 -11.95
N MET A 156 1.10 -3.45 -12.43
CA MET A 156 0.78 -3.77 -13.82
C MET A 156 1.34 -2.73 -14.80
N ARG A 157 1.06 -1.44 -14.59
CA ARG A 157 1.49 -0.39 -15.52
C ARG A 157 3.01 -0.19 -15.57
N LEU A 158 3.71 -0.46 -14.46
CA LEU A 158 5.17 -0.34 -14.36
C LEU A 158 5.89 -1.67 -14.63
N ASN A 159 5.16 -2.71 -15.00
CA ASN A 159 5.68 -4.06 -15.24
C ASN A 159 6.58 -4.55 -14.09
N LYS A 160 6.07 -4.51 -12.85
CA LYS A 160 6.81 -4.92 -11.66
C LYS A 160 6.49 -6.36 -11.27
N GLY A 161 7.47 -7.05 -10.71
CA GLY A 161 7.27 -8.31 -10.04
C GLY A 161 6.83 -8.14 -8.58
N VAL A 162 6.45 -9.25 -7.96
CA VAL A 162 6.10 -9.31 -6.53
C VAL A 162 7.06 -10.26 -5.82
N ASN A 163 7.71 -9.79 -4.76
CA ASN A 163 8.58 -10.62 -3.93
C ASN A 163 8.04 -10.59 -2.50
N ARG A 164 7.58 -11.75 -2.00
CA ARG A 164 7.02 -11.91 -0.66
C ARG A 164 8.01 -12.42 0.39
N LEU A 165 9.23 -12.77 -0.02
CA LEU A 165 10.26 -13.25 0.90
C LEU A 165 10.61 -12.18 1.94
N GLY A 166 10.52 -12.52 3.22
CA GLY A 166 10.78 -11.58 4.34
C GLY A 166 9.72 -10.48 4.53
N CYS A 167 8.54 -10.62 3.91
CA CYS A 167 7.45 -9.64 4.01
C CYS A 167 6.43 -9.96 5.12
N GLY A 168 6.70 -10.94 5.99
CA GLY A 168 5.82 -11.32 7.10
C GLY A 168 4.64 -12.21 6.72
N PHE A 169 4.65 -12.79 5.53
CA PHE A 169 3.66 -13.79 5.12
C PHE A 169 3.92 -15.17 5.77
N PRO A 170 2.88 -15.98 6.01
CA PRO A 170 3.06 -17.36 6.39
C PRO A 170 3.80 -18.13 5.28
N LYS A 171 4.57 -19.18 5.65
CA LYS A 171 5.40 -19.94 4.69
C LYS A 171 4.63 -20.41 3.45
N THR A 172 3.38 -20.82 3.60
CA THR A 172 2.50 -21.24 2.50
C THR A 172 2.10 -20.15 1.52
N ALA A 173 2.37 -18.89 1.85
CA ALA A 173 2.06 -17.72 1.03
C ALA A 173 3.32 -16.93 0.62
N VAL A 174 4.52 -17.47 0.88
CA VAL A 174 5.78 -16.86 0.45
C VAL A 174 6.13 -17.37 -0.93
N PHE A 175 5.94 -16.54 -1.93
CA PHE A 175 6.29 -16.80 -3.32
C PHE A 175 6.73 -15.52 -4.02
N ASN A 176 7.39 -15.67 -5.15
CA ASN A 176 7.76 -14.58 -6.04
C ASN A 176 6.98 -14.68 -7.34
N ILE A 177 6.60 -13.54 -7.89
CA ILE A 177 5.99 -13.40 -9.21
C ILE A 177 6.93 -12.53 -10.03
N ALA A 178 7.35 -13.00 -11.19
CA ALA A 178 8.18 -12.22 -12.10
C ALA A 178 7.41 -11.03 -12.68
N ALA A 179 8.13 -10.00 -13.13
CA ALA A 179 7.54 -8.93 -13.90
C ALA A 179 6.94 -9.50 -15.21
N GLY A 180 5.72 -9.09 -15.54
CA GLY A 180 5.00 -9.56 -16.71
C GLY A 180 4.50 -11.01 -16.66
N ASP A 181 4.56 -11.65 -15.49
CA ASP A 181 4.03 -13.01 -15.31
C ASP A 181 2.51 -13.03 -15.55
N PRO A 182 2.01 -13.95 -16.40
CA PRO A 182 0.58 -14.05 -16.71
C PRO A 182 -0.32 -14.24 -15.47
N VAL A 183 0.20 -14.74 -14.35
CA VAL A 183 -0.55 -14.88 -13.10
C VAL A 183 -1.03 -13.53 -12.53
N GLN A 184 -0.43 -12.42 -12.97
CA GLN A 184 -0.85 -11.07 -12.60
C GLN A 184 -2.10 -10.62 -13.36
N ILE A 185 -2.51 -11.33 -14.42
CA ILE A 185 -3.65 -10.96 -15.26
C ILE A 185 -4.86 -11.77 -14.81
N TYR A 186 -5.95 -11.09 -14.47
CA TYR A 186 -7.20 -11.77 -14.11
C TYR A 186 -7.75 -12.54 -15.31
N SER A 187 -8.16 -13.79 -15.08
CA SER A 187 -8.93 -14.54 -16.05
C SER A 187 -10.34 -13.96 -16.19
N ILE A 188 -10.89 -14.05 -17.40
CA ILE A 188 -12.28 -13.69 -17.64
C ILE A 188 -13.17 -14.78 -17.01
N PRO A 189 -14.27 -14.43 -16.32
CA PRO A 189 -15.14 -15.42 -15.71
C PRO A 189 -15.61 -16.46 -16.74
N ASN A 190 -15.57 -17.73 -16.37
CA ASN A 190 -15.93 -18.83 -17.28
C ASN A 190 -17.33 -18.67 -17.90
N LYS A 191 -18.29 -18.10 -17.17
CA LYS A 191 -19.62 -17.85 -17.71
C LYS A 191 -19.61 -16.88 -18.89
N GLU A 192 -18.79 -15.83 -18.84
CA GLU A 192 -18.65 -14.89 -19.96
C GLU A 192 -18.06 -15.59 -21.19
N VAL A 193 -17.02 -16.40 -21.00
CA VAL A 193 -16.41 -17.17 -22.09
C VAL A 193 -17.41 -18.18 -22.69
N GLN A 194 -18.23 -18.81 -21.86
CA GLN A 194 -19.23 -19.79 -22.32
C GLN A 194 -20.38 -19.18 -23.16
N TYR A 195 -20.76 -17.94 -22.79
CA TYR A 195 -21.92 -17.28 -23.46
C TYR A 195 -21.49 -16.36 -24.61
N ASN A 196 -20.22 -16.06 -24.76
CA ASN A 196 -19.69 -15.24 -25.84
C ASN A 196 -18.62 -16.00 -26.65
N PRO A 197 -19.02 -16.64 -27.77
CA PRO A 197 -18.13 -17.47 -28.58
C PRO A 197 -17.00 -16.69 -29.29
N LEU A 198 -17.07 -15.35 -29.28
CA LEU A 198 -16.01 -14.48 -29.82
C LEU A 198 -14.97 -14.10 -28.80
N LEU A 199 -15.12 -14.53 -27.54
CA LEU A 199 -14.27 -14.14 -26.44
C LEU A 199 -13.24 -15.23 -26.13
N GLU A 200 -11.97 -14.88 -26.26
CA GLU A 200 -10.87 -15.71 -25.80
C GLU A 200 -10.46 -15.32 -24.37
N ASN A 201 -10.22 -16.31 -23.52
CA ASN A 201 -9.79 -16.05 -22.17
C ASN A 201 -8.29 -15.63 -22.12
N ASN A 202 -7.95 -14.86 -21.09
CA ASN A 202 -6.54 -14.64 -20.74
C ASN A 202 -5.86 -15.99 -20.41
N PRO A 203 -4.51 -16.09 -20.52
CA PRO A 203 -3.81 -17.31 -20.20
C PRO A 203 -4.16 -17.83 -18.80
N LEU A 204 -4.63 -19.07 -18.72
CA LEU A 204 -4.85 -19.73 -17.43
C LEU A 204 -3.51 -20.27 -16.92
N VAL A 205 -3.07 -19.78 -15.80
CA VAL A 205 -1.81 -20.16 -15.17
C VAL A 205 -2.04 -20.70 -13.77
N SER A 206 -1.16 -21.59 -13.35
CA SER A 206 -1.19 -22.13 -11.98
C SER A 206 -0.78 -21.07 -10.97
N ALA A 207 -1.34 -21.18 -9.76
CA ALA A 207 -0.89 -20.32 -8.66
C ALA A 207 0.61 -20.49 -8.40
N PRO A 208 1.34 -19.44 -8.01
CA PRO A 208 2.75 -19.52 -7.69
C PRO A 208 3.02 -20.52 -6.57
N THR A 209 4.07 -21.30 -6.69
CA THR A 209 4.48 -22.26 -5.67
C THR A 209 5.21 -21.54 -4.52
N PRO A 210 4.90 -21.83 -3.25
CA PRO A 210 5.67 -21.35 -2.12
C PRO A 210 7.15 -21.73 -2.21
N ILE A 211 8.04 -20.84 -1.74
CA ILE A 211 9.50 -21.01 -1.69
C ILE A 211 9.91 -21.63 -0.36
#